data_13a288cfe0a13080e1b35c32838d1819
#
_entry.id   13a288cfe0a13080e1b35c32838d1819
#
_cell.length_a   1.000
_cell.length_b   1.000
_cell.length_c   1.000
_cell.angle_alpha   90.00
_cell.angle_beta   90.00
_cell.angle_gamma   90.00
#
_symmetry.space_group_name_H-M   'P 1'
#
loop_
_entity.id
_entity.type
_entity.pdbx_description
1 polymer ?
#
loop_
_entity_poly.entity_id
_entity_poly.type
_entity_poly.pdbx_seq_one_letter_code
_entity_poly.pdbx_strand_id
1 'polypeptide(L)'
;MLCPDMTNPESRIPNPGSRIAFIGGGNMARSLIGALVGAGTGAGSIVVAEPDETLRSALASDFGVATHADNMAAIAGADTIVLAVKPQVLRDVCAALGSAIGDAKPLVVSIAAGIRIDQIETWLGRKLPVVRAMPNTPALVGAGAAGLIANARVDASARARAEAILGAAGRTAWLDDEALMDTVTALSGSGPAYFFLLVEALEDAAVAQGLPRETARLLASQTCLGAGRMLVESGEAPAKLRERVTSPGGTTAAALAAFDAGGFRQLVASAIDAATRRGRELSARGA
;
A
#
# COMPACT_ATOMS: atom_id res chain seq x y z
N MET A 1 12.92 24.85 2.70
CA MET A 1 11.98 24.70 1.57
C MET A 1 10.76 24.01 2.15
N LEU A 2 9.67 24.74 2.37
CA LEU A 2 8.42 24.23 2.94
C LEU A 2 7.80 23.26 1.91
N CYS A 3 7.44 22.04 2.35
CA CYS A 3 6.63 21.13 1.55
C CYS A 3 5.34 21.84 1.10
N PRO A 4 4.88 21.63 -0.13
CA PRO A 4 3.65 22.23 -0.62
C PRO A 4 2.48 21.77 0.24
N ASP A 5 1.59 22.72 0.47
CA ASP A 5 0.38 22.71 1.27
C ASP A 5 -0.40 21.38 1.18
N MET A 6 -0.42 20.64 2.28
CA MET A 6 -1.10 19.34 2.40
C MET A 6 -2.54 19.46 2.90
N THR A 7 -3.14 20.67 2.86
CA THR A 7 -4.42 20.98 3.50
C THR A 7 -5.61 21.07 2.55
N ASN A 8 -5.43 20.84 1.23
CA ASN A 8 -6.58 20.87 0.32
C ASN A 8 -7.17 19.46 0.10
N PRO A 9 -8.26 19.08 0.78
CA PRO A 9 -8.94 17.80 0.57
C PRO A 9 -9.56 17.66 -0.82
N GLU A 10 -9.83 18.76 -1.52
CA GLU A 10 -10.45 18.74 -2.86
C GLU A 10 -9.55 18.15 -3.96
N SER A 11 -8.23 18.13 -3.76
CA SER A 11 -7.29 17.54 -4.72
C SER A 11 -7.20 16.01 -4.66
N ARG A 12 -7.83 15.36 -3.68
CA ARG A 12 -7.76 13.91 -3.45
C ARG A 12 -8.93 13.11 -4.03
N ILE A 13 -9.96 13.78 -4.54
CA ILE A 13 -11.13 13.11 -5.10
C ILE A 13 -10.87 12.87 -6.59
N PRO A 14 -10.96 11.62 -7.10
CA PRO A 14 -10.98 11.39 -8.55
C PRO A 14 -12.08 12.25 -9.18
N ASN A 15 -11.83 12.78 -10.37
CA ASN A 15 -12.75 13.68 -11.07
C ASN A 15 -14.22 13.27 -10.88
N PRO A 16 -15.14 14.20 -10.53
CA PRO A 16 -16.56 13.88 -10.40
C PRO A 16 -17.06 13.24 -11.71
N GLY A 17 -17.58 12.02 -11.62
CA GLY A 17 -18.03 11.24 -12.78
C GLY A 17 -17.06 10.19 -13.30
N SER A 18 -15.81 10.11 -12.80
CA SER A 18 -14.87 9.03 -13.16
C SER A 18 -15.31 7.71 -12.53
N ARG A 19 -15.49 6.66 -13.36
CA ARG A 19 -15.88 5.33 -12.91
C ARG A 19 -14.64 4.45 -12.64
N ILE A 20 -14.57 3.89 -11.44
CA ILE A 20 -13.47 3.04 -10.98
C ILE A 20 -13.98 1.60 -10.84
N ALA A 21 -13.40 0.67 -11.57
CA ALA A 21 -13.68 -0.75 -11.45
C ALA A 21 -12.56 -1.45 -10.67
N PHE A 22 -12.89 -2.08 -9.57
CA PHE A 22 -11.97 -2.96 -8.85
C PHE A 22 -12.20 -4.40 -9.32
N ILE A 23 -11.13 -5.05 -9.74
CA ILE A 23 -11.12 -6.48 -10.09
C ILE A 23 -10.48 -7.24 -8.94
N GLY A 24 -11.33 -7.89 -8.13
CA GLY A 24 -11.02 -8.46 -6.83
C GLY A 24 -11.48 -7.56 -5.68
N GLY A 25 -12.16 -8.17 -4.71
CA GLY A 25 -12.74 -7.52 -3.52
C GLY A 25 -12.06 -7.90 -2.20
N GLY A 26 -10.82 -8.40 -2.25
CA GLY A 26 -10.05 -8.81 -1.06
C GLY A 26 -9.67 -7.64 -0.13
N ASN A 27 -8.95 -7.94 0.94
CA ASN A 27 -8.65 -6.98 2.01
C ASN A 27 -8.05 -5.65 1.53
N MET A 28 -7.13 -5.68 0.55
CA MET A 28 -6.52 -4.44 0.05
C MET A 28 -7.51 -3.61 -0.79
N ALA A 29 -8.31 -4.25 -1.65
CA ALA A 29 -9.37 -3.58 -2.38
C ALA A 29 -10.38 -2.95 -1.41
N ARG A 30 -10.82 -3.71 -0.39
CA ARG A 30 -11.72 -3.22 0.65
C ARG A 30 -11.16 -1.98 1.38
N SER A 31 -9.86 -1.98 1.70
CA SER A 31 -9.18 -0.84 2.34
C SER A 31 -9.23 0.41 1.45
N LEU A 32 -8.88 0.25 0.17
CA LEU A 32 -8.87 1.36 -0.79
C LEU A 32 -10.29 1.89 -1.05
N ILE A 33 -11.28 0.99 -1.20
CA ILE A 33 -12.68 1.35 -1.40
C ILE A 33 -13.21 2.12 -0.18
N GLY A 34 -12.98 1.61 1.01
CA GLY A 34 -13.41 2.28 2.25
C GLY A 34 -12.77 3.64 2.41
N ALA A 35 -11.49 3.77 2.10
CA ALA A 35 -10.78 5.04 2.13
C ALA A 35 -11.29 6.04 1.07
N LEU A 36 -11.58 5.58 -0.15
CA LEU A 36 -12.15 6.41 -1.22
C LEU A 36 -13.53 6.94 -0.84
N VAL A 37 -14.41 6.07 -0.36
CA VAL A 37 -15.75 6.46 0.09
C VAL A 37 -15.67 7.41 1.28
N GLY A 38 -14.81 7.12 2.25
CA GLY A 38 -14.56 7.99 3.41
C GLY A 38 -13.96 9.35 3.04
N ALA A 39 -13.20 9.44 1.95
CA ALA A 39 -12.68 10.69 1.40
C ALA A 39 -13.70 11.46 0.52
N GLY A 40 -14.93 10.94 0.36
CA GLY A 40 -16.01 11.61 -0.38
C GLY A 40 -16.17 11.16 -1.84
N THR A 41 -15.46 10.10 -2.29
CA THR A 41 -15.76 9.50 -3.59
C THR A 41 -17.15 8.87 -3.55
N GLY A 42 -18.03 9.24 -4.48
CA GLY A 42 -19.39 8.71 -4.53
C GLY A 42 -19.38 7.19 -4.73
N ALA A 43 -20.05 6.43 -3.86
CA ALA A 43 -20.12 4.97 -3.96
C ALA A 43 -20.61 4.48 -5.33
N GLY A 44 -21.52 5.23 -5.97
CA GLY A 44 -22.02 4.92 -7.32
C GLY A 44 -20.99 5.00 -8.44
N SER A 45 -19.84 5.63 -8.20
CA SER A 45 -18.72 5.67 -9.16
C SER A 45 -17.75 4.48 -9.00
N ILE A 46 -17.92 3.66 -7.95
CA ILE A 46 -17.08 2.50 -7.67
C ILE A 46 -17.86 1.22 -7.95
N VAL A 47 -17.25 0.34 -8.73
CA VAL A 47 -17.82 -0.98 -9.06
C VAL A 47 -16.78 -2.05 -8.73
N VAL A 48 -17.21 -3.16 -8.15
CA VAL A 48 -16.29 -4.24 -7.75
C VAL A 48 -16.70 -5.55 -8.40
N ALA A 49 -15.76 -6.22 -9.03
CA ALA A 49 -15.92 -7.61 -9.43
C ALA A 49 -15.24 -8.51 -8.40
N GLU A 50 -16.01 -9.43 -7.81
CA GLU A 50 -15.54 -10.41 -6.83
C GLU A 50 -16.37 -11.69 -6.97
N PRO A 51 -15.77 -12.86 -7.24
CA PRO A 51 -16.51 -14.11 -7.38
C PRO A 51 -17.17 -14.61 -6.08
N ASP A 52 -16.58 -14.29 -4.92
CA ASP A 52 -17.13 -14.69 -3.62
C ASP A 52 -18.33 -13.84 -3.23
N GLU A 53 -19.49 -14.47 -3.05
CA GLU A 53 -20.74 -13.78 -2.71
C GLU A 53 -20.70 -13.13 -1.32
N THR A 54 -20.02 -13.73 -0.37
CA THR A 54 -19.90 -13.19 0.99
C THR A 54 -19.11 -11.89 0.97
N LEU A 55 -17.99 -11.86 0.24
CA LEU A 55 -17.17 -10.65 0.08
C LEU A 55 -17.96 -9.56 -0.70
N ARG A 56 -18.68 -9.93 -1.76
CA ARG A 56 -19.52 -8.97 -2.51
C ARG A 56 -20.57 -8.33 -1.62
N SER A 57 -21.33 -9.15 -0.88
CA SER A 57 -22.38 -8.69 0.01
C SER A 57 -21.86 -7.76 1.10
N ALA A 58 -20.70 -8.10 1.68
CA ALA A 58 -20.04 -7.26 2.67
C ALA A 58 -19.61 -5.90 2.07
N LEU A 59 -19.03 -5.87 0.88
CA LEU A 59 -18.62 -4.62 0.20
C LEU A 59 -19.81 -3.73 -0.12
N ALA A 60 -20.91 -4.32 -0.63
CA ALA A 60 -22.15 -3.59 -0.92
C ALA A 60 -22.78 -3.03 0.36
N SER A 61 -22.85 -3.84 1.43
CA SER A 61 -23.42 -3.44 2.72
C SER A 61 -22.63 -2.34 3.40
N ASP A 62 -21.29 -2.45 3.42
CA ASP A 62 -20.45 -1.55 4.20
C ASP A 62 -20.17 -0.23 3.50
N PHE A 63 -20.10 -0.24 2.16
CA PHE A 63 -19.68 0.94 1.39
C PHE A 63 -20.71 1.43 0.38
N GLY A 64 -21.82 0.71 0.15
CA GLY A 64 -22.85 1.09 -0.81
C GLY A 64 -22.40 1.00 -2.27
N VAL A 65 -21.30 0.30 -2.57
CA VAL A 65 -20.77 0.16 -3.93
C VAL A 65 -21.49 -0.93 -4.72
N ALA A 66 -21.54 -0.77 -6.05
CA ALA A 66 -22.07 -1.82 -6.93
C ALA A 66 -21.10 -2.99 -7.01
N THR A 67 -21.62 -4.23 -6.96
CA THR A 67 -20.80 -5.43 -7.02
C THR A 67 -21.30 -6.40 -8.09
N HIS A 68 -20.39 -7.11 -8.75
CA HIS A 68 -20.66 -8.14 -9.75
C HIS A 68 -19.82 -9.39 -9.49
N ALA A 69 -20.33 -10.55 -9.89
CA ALA A 69 -19.52 -11.77 -9.89
C ALA A 69 -18.57 -11.83 -11.11
N ASP A 70 -18.94 -11.12 -12.18
CA ASP A 70 -18.23 -11.10 -13.46
C ASP A 70 -17.41 -9.83 -13.65
N ASN A 71 -16.15 -10.00 -14.06
CA ASN A 71 -15.21 -8.93 -14.33
C ASN A 71 -15.68 -8.00 -15.47
N MET A 72 -16.29 -8.58 -16.51
CA MET A 72 -16.69 -7.82 -17.72
C MET A 72 -17.81 -6.83 -17.40
N ALA A 73 -18.76 -7.23 -16.55
CA ALA A 73 -19.81 -6.34 -16.07
C ALA A 73 -19.25 -5.15 -15.26
N ALA A 74 -18.21 -5.38 -14.48
CA ALA A 74 -17.60 -4.34 -13.66
C ALA A 74 -16.82 -3.30 -14.48
N ILE A 75 -16.09 -3.72 -15.53
CA ILE A 75 -15.26 -2.80 -16.34
C ILE A 75 -16.06 -2.00 -17.36
N ALA A 76 -17.33 -2.30 -17.59
CA ALA A 76 -18.13 -1.59 -18.57
C ALA A 76 -18.20 -0.08 -18.26
N GLY A 77 -17.64 0.74 -19.16
CA GLY A 77 -17.58 2.20 -19.00
C GLY A 77 -16.65 2.70 -17.87
N ALA A 78 -15.71 1.86 -17.40
CA ALA A 78 -14.72 2.26 -16.41
C ALA A 78 -13.60 3.12 -17.03
N ASP A 79 -13.28 4.25 -16.39
CA ASP A 79 -12.13 5.11 -16.73
C ASP A 79 -10.84 4.59 -16.08
N THR A 80 -10.99 3.87 -14.97
CA THR A 80 -9.88 3.26 -14.24
C THR A 80 -10.23 1.85 -13.82
N ILE A 81 -9.32 0.91 -14.06
CA ILE A 81 -9.42 -0.50 -13.66
C ILE A 81 -8.32 -0.76 -12.64
N VAL A 82 -8.71 -1.11 -11.40
CA VAL A 82 -7.79 -1.50 -10.34
C VAL A 82 -7.71 -3.03 -10.28
N LEU A 83 -6.56 -3.58 -10.62
CA LEU A 83 -6.27 -5.02 -10.56
C LEU A 83 -5.87 -5.38 -9.14
N ALA A 84 -6.80 -5.92 -8.37
CA ALA A 84 -6.67 -6.24 -6.94
C ALA A 84 -6.79 -7.73 -6.64
N VAL A 85 -6.62 -8.59 -7.66
CA VAL A 85 -6.59 -10.04 -7.52
C VAL A 85 -5.20 -10.53 -7.10
N LYS A 86 -5.13 -11.76 -6.63
CA LYS A 86 -3.85 -12.41 -6.30
C LYS A 86 -2.97 -12.54 -7.55
N PRO A 87 -1.63 -12.44 -7.43
CA PRO A 87 -0.70 -12.54 -8.57
C PRO A 87 -0.91 -13.78 -9.42
N GLN A 88 -1.24 -14.93 -8.79
CA GLN A 88 -1.37 -16.24 -9.45
C GLN A 88 -2.50 -16.31 -10.48
N VAL A 89 -3.54 -15.47 -10.35
CA VAL A 89 -4.68 -15.44 -11.27
C VAL A 89 -4.67 -14.23 -12.20
N LEU A 90 -3.73 -13.30 -11.99
CA LEU A 90 -3.72 -12.02 -12.69
C LEU A 90 -3.53 -12.18 -14.20
N ARG A 91 -2.74 -13.15 -14.64
CA ARG A 91 -2.52 -13.43 -16.07
C ARG A 91 -3.83 -13.72 -16.80
N ASP A 92 -4.61 -14.65 -16.27
CA ASP A 92 -5.89 -15.07 -16.91
C ASP A 92 -6.91 -13.93 -16.85
N VAL A 93 -6.95 -13.19 -15.76
CA VAL A 93 -7.78 -11.98 -15.61
C VAL A 93 -7.40 -10.94 -16.66
N CYS A 94 -6.12 -10.60 -16.80
CA CYS A 94 -5.67 -9.64 -17.81
C CYS A 94 -6.00 -10.07 -19.23
N ALA A 95 -5.80 -11.34 -19.58
CA ALA A 95 -6.12 -11.88 -20.91
C ALA A 95 -7.61 -11.72 -21.25
N ALA A 96 -8.49 -12.03 -20.29
CA ALA A 96 -9.93 -11.85 -20.45
C ALA A 96 -10.30 -10.36 -20.59
N LEU A 97 -9.77 -9.49 -19.71
CA LEU A 97 -10.03 -8.05 -19.74
C LEU A 97 -9.56 -7.40 -21.05
N GLY A 98 -8.39 -7.78 -21.55
CA GLY A 98 -7.82 -7.24 -22.79
C GLY A 98 -8.74 -7.39 -24.00
N SER A 99 -9.47 -8.50 -24.07
CA SER A 99 -10.46 -8.76 -25.10
C SER A 99 -11.73 -7.92 -24.96
N ALA A 100 -12.13 -7.60 -23.71
CA ALA A 100 -13.38 -6.92 -23.39
C ALA A 100 -13.29 -5.38 -23.39
N ILE A 101 -12.09 -4.82 -23.18
CA ILE A 101 -11.89 -3.35 -23.09
C ILE A 101 -12.24 -2.63 -24.42
N GLY A 102 -12.24 -3.32 -25.57
CA GLY A 102 -12.58 -2.71 -26.87
C GLY A 102 -11.61 -1.57 -27.23
N ASP A 103 -12.13 -0.46 -27.76
CA ASP A 103 -11.33 0.72 -28.15
C ASP A 103 -11.07 1.69 -27.00
N ALA A 104 -11.64 1.43 -25.83
CA ALA A 104 -11.42 2.24 -24.64
C ALA A 104 -9.95 2.17 -24.18
N LYS A 105 -9.48 3.23 -23.54
CA LYS A 105 -8.12 3.33 -23.01
C LYS A 105 -8.16 3.67 -21.50
N PRO A 106 -8.79 2.80 -20.67
CA PRO A 106 -8.81 3.03 -19.23
C PRO A 106 -7.40 3.04 -18.66
N LEU A 107 -7.22 3.78 -17.57
CA LEU A 107 -6.05 3.63 -16.72
C LEU A 107 -6.12 2.27 -16.04
N VAL A 108 -5.06 1.48 -16.11
CA VAL A 108 -4.91 0.24 -15.35
C VAL A 108 -3.98 0.48 -14.17
N VAL A 109 -4.48 0.23 -12.95
CA VAL A 109 -3.69 0.32 -11.71
C VAL A 109 -3.57 -1.08 -11.13
N SER A 110 -2.37 -1.65 -11.11
CA SER A 110 -2.14 -2.97 -10.50
C SER A 110 -1.56 -2.81 -9.10
N ILE A 111 -2.18 -3.47 -8.12
CA ILE A 111 -1.67 -3.60 -6.76
C ILE A 111 -1.15 -5.01 -6.45
N ALA A 112 -0.98 -5.84 -7.49
CA ALA A 112 -0.47 -7.19 -7.34
C ALA A 112 1.04 -7.20 -7.11
N ALA A 113 1.47 -7.82 -6.01
CA ALA A 113 2.89 -7.92 -5.68
C ALA A 113 3.64 -8.79 -6.69
N GLY A 114 4.86 -8.39 -7.05
CA GLY A 114 5.75 -9.19 -7.90
C GLY A 114 5.39 -9.23 -9.38
N ILE A 115 4.37 -8.53 -9.85
CA ILE A 115 3.99 -8.50 -11.27
C ILE A 115 4.44 -7.16 -11.89
N ARG A 116 5.19 -7.25 -12.98
CA ARG A 116 5.77 -6.10 -13.67
C ARG A 116 4.81 -5.52 -14.72
N ILE A 117 5.06 -4.26 -15.06
CA ILE A 117 4.25 -3.55 -16.07
C ILE A 117 4.29 -4.25 -17.42
N ASP A 118 5.45 -4.70 -17.86
CA ASP A 118 5.62 -5.40 -19.15
C ASP A 118 4.82 -6.72 -19.24
N GLN A 119 4.71 -7.44 -18.12
CA GLN A 119 3.88 -8.64 -18.02
C GLN A 119 2.39 -8.29 -18.12
N ILE A 120 1.93 -7.26 -17.41
CA ILE A 120 0.54 -6.79 -17.47
C ILE A 120 0.18 -6.36 -18.90
N GLU A 121 1.04 -5.59 -19.56
CA GLU A 121 0.85 -5.17 -20.95
C GLU A 121 0.76 -6.37 -21.92
N THR A 122 1.65 -7.33 -21.72
CA THR A 122 1.67 -8.57 -22.52
C THR A 122 0.39 -9.37 -22.34
N TRP A 123 -0.07 -9.54 -21.09
CA TRP A 123 -1.27 -10.32 -20.80
C TRP A 123 -2.56 -9.61 -21.21
N LEU A 124 -2.61 -8.29 -21.11
CA LEU A 124 -3.72 -7.50 -21.66
C LEU A 124 -3.76 -7.52 -23.20
N GLY A 125 -2.61 -7.80 -23.88
CA GLY A 125 -2.49 -7.73 -25.32
C GLY A 125 -2.74 -6.32 -25.89
N ARG A 126 -2.62 -5.28 -25.06
CA ARG A 126 -2.97 -3.89 -25.40
C ARG A 126 -1.98 -2.91 -24.82
N LYS A 127 -1.82 -1.78 -25.53
CA LYS A 127 -0.98 -0.65 -25.11
C LYS A 127 -1.81 0.36 -24.32
N LEU A 128 -2.05 0.08 -23.04
CA LEU A 128 -2.80 0.94 -22.11
C LEU A 128 -1.88 1.75 -21.19
N PRO A 129 -2.35 2.87 -20.61
CA PRO A 129 -1.70 3.48 -19.47
C PRO A 129 -1.75 2.54 -18.28
N VAL A 130 -0.59 2.15 -17.75
CA VAL A 130 -0.47 1.22 -16.63
C VAL A 130 0.36 1.84 -15.51
N VAL A 131 -0.19 1.81 -14.30
CA VAL A 131 0.50 2.10 -13.05
C VAL A 131 0.61 0.81 -12.24
N ARG A 132 1.83 0.47 -11.84
CA ARG A 132 2.09 -0.55 -10.83
C ARG A 132 2.21 0.13 -9.48
N ALA A 133 1.52 -0.36 -8.49
CA ALA A 133 1.56 0.16 -7.13
C ALA A 133 1.81 -0.97 -6.13
N MET A 134 2.51 -0.64 -5.05
CA MET A 134 2.73 -1.54 -3.93
C MET A 134 2.26 -0.88 -2.63
N PRO A 135 0.97 -1.00 -2.30
CA PRO A 135 0.41 -0.57 -1.01
C PRO A 135 0.79 -1.55 0.11
N ASN A 136 0.44 -1.20 1.34
CA ASN A 136 0.64 -2.04 2.51
C ASN A 136 -0.59 -2.08 3.43
N THR A 137 -0.61 -3.03 4.37
CA THR A 137 -1.75 -3.30 5.23
C THR A 137 -2.20 -2.14 6.15
N PRO A 138 -1.34 -1.18 6.61
CA PRO A 138 -1.83 -0.01 7.33
C PRO A 138 -2.81 0.88 6.56
N ALA A 139 -2.99 0.66 5.26
CA ALA A 139 -4.08 1.23 4.47
C ALA A 139 -5.47 0.99 5.09
N LEU A 140 -5.66 -0.13 5.84
CA LEU A 140 -6.89 -0.45 6.57
C LEU A 140 -7.29 0.61 7.60
N VAL A 141 -6.34 1.36 8.11
CA VAL A 141 -6.53 2.42 9.12
C VAL A 141 -6.15 3.81 8.59
N GLY A 142 -6.07 3.98 7.26
CA GLY A 142 -5.73 5.25 6.64
C GLY A 142 -4.27 5.69 6.81
N ALA A 143 -3.40 4.79 7.27
CA ALA A 143 -1.98 5.03 7.51
C ALA A 143 -1.06 4.23 6.55
N GLY A 144 -1.56 3.95 5.35
CA GLY A 144 -0.83 3.20 4.33
C GLY A 144 0.36 3.95 3.75
N ALA A 145 1.25 3.19 3.13
CA ALA A 145 2.30 3.70 2.25
C ALA A 145 2.27 2.90 0.94
N ALA A 146 2.36 3.60 -0.20
CA ALA A 146 2.36 2.95 -1.50
C ALA A 146 3.47 3.52 -2.39
N GLY A 147 4.35 2.67 -2.92
CA GLY A 147 5.21 3.01 -4.04
C GLY A 147 4.47 2.85 -5.36
N LEU A 148 4.63 3.80 -6.28
CA LEU A 148 3.99 3.80 -7.59
C LEU A 148 5.03 3.95 -8.70
N ILE A 149 4.82 3.26 -9.81
CA ILE A 149 5.55 3.47 -11.06
C ILE A 149 4.62 3.36 -12.25
N ALA A 150 4.88 4.13 -13.28
CA ALA A 150 4.03 4.24 -14.47
C ALA A 150 4.80 3.89 -15.75
N ASN A 151 4.09 3.35 -16.74
CA ASN A 151 4.62 3.31 -18.10
C ASN A 151 4.53 4.69 -18.78
N ALA A 152 5.19 4.84 -19.93
CA ALA A 152 5.25 6.10 -20.68
C ALA A 152 3.89 6.57 -21.24
N ARG A 153 2.83 5.80 -21.13
CA ARG A 153 1.47 6.15 -21.61
C ARG A 153 0.61 6.82 -20.53
N VAL A 154 1.08 6.81 -19.30
CA VAL A 154 0.39 7.47 -18.18
C VAL A 154 0.66 8.96 -18.25
N ASP A 155 -0.34 9.72 -18.64
CA ASP A 155 -0.30 11.19 -18.66
C ASP A 155 -0.51 11.78 -17.24
N ALA A 156 -0.43 13.10 -17.13
CA ALA A 156 -0.58 13.80 -15.85
C ALA A 156 -1.94 13.54 -15.19
N SER A 157 -3.03 13.45 -15.98
CA SER A 157 -4.37 13.17 -15.48
C SER A 157 -4.50 11.75 -14.95
N ALA A 158 -3.98 10.75 -15.67
CA ALA A 158 -3.95 9.36 -15.23
C ALA A 158 -3.07 9.18 -13.99
N ARG A 159 -1.93 9.90 -13.91
CA ARG A 159 -1.05 9.93 -12.74
C ARG A 159 -1.79 10.46 -11.52
N ALA A 160 -2.49 11.58 -11.65
CA ALA A 160 -3.28 12.18 -10.58
C ALA A 160 -4.41 11.23 -10.11
N ARG A 161 -5.10 10.52 -11.03
CA ARG A 161 -6.12 9.53 -10.66
C ARG A 161 -5.53 8.36 -9.86
N ALA A 162 -4.41 7.79 -10.31
CA ALA A 162 -3.73 6.72 -9.57
C ALA A 162 -3.32 7.18 -8.16
N GLU A 163 -2.75 8.38 -8.07
CA GLU A 163 -2.34 8.97 -6.81
C GLU A 163 -3.54 9.24 -5.88
N ALA A 164 -4.66 9.73 -6.40
CA ALA A 164 -5.88 9.93 -5.62
C ALA A 164 -6.44 8.61 -5.07
N ILE A 165 -6.43 7.53 -5.86
CA ILE A 165 -6.91 6.20 -5.45
C ILE A 165 -6.04 5.63 -4.32
N LEU A 166 -4.72 5.63 -4.49
CA LEU A 166 -3.80 5.06 -3.50
C LEU A 166 -3.63 6.00 -2.29
N GLY A 167 -3.60 7.30 -2.54
CA GLY A 167 -3.45 8.36 -1.54
C GLY A 167 -4.63 8.51 -0.59
N ALA A 168 -5.82 8.04 -0.97
CA ALA A 168 -6.98 8.00 -0.08
C ALA A 168 -6.71 7.15 1.18
N ALA A 169 -5.91 6.08 1.07
CA ALA A 169 -5.60 5.16 2.17
C ALA A 169 -4.25 5.42 2.85
N GLY A 170 -3.54 6.50 2.49
CA GLY A 170 -2.25 6.83 3.09
C GLY A 170 -1.38 7.74 2.23
N ARG A 171 -0.06 7.54 2.26
CA ARG A 171 0.90 8.33 1.47
C ARG A 171 1.42 7.55 0.27
N THR A 172 1.72 8.27 -0.80
CA THR A 172 2.25 7.71 -2.04
C THR A 172 3.64 8.27 -2.34
N ALA A 173 4.46 7.46 -3.01
CA ALA A 173 5.75 7.87 -3.53
C ALA A 173 5.91 7.33 -4.96
N TRP A 174 6.22 8.21 -5.91
CA TRP A 174 6.50 7.81 -7.29
C TRP A 174 7.97 7.41 -7.46
N LEU A 175 8.18 6.38 -8.26
CA LEU A 175 9.49 5.87 -8.63
C LEU A 175 9.76 6.14 -10.10
N ASP A 176 11.04 6.28 -10.45
CA ASP A 176 11.51 6.46 -11.82
C ASP A 176 12.07 5.15 -12.42
N ASP A 177 12.31 4.13 -11.59
CA ASP A 177 12.82 2.82 -12.00
C ASP A 177 12.00 1.69 -11.37
N GLU A 178 11.43 0.83 -12.21
CA GLU A 178 10.63 -0.32 -11.77
C GLU A 178 11.45 -1.35 -10.98
N ALA A 179 12.76 -1.43 -11.19
CA ALA A 179 13.65 -2.32 -10.43
C ALA A 179 13.66 -2.01 -8.92
N LEU A 180 13.29 -0.79 -8.53
CA LEU A 180 13.17 -0.39 -7.12
C LEU A 180 11.91 -0.92 -6.43
N MET A 181 10.92 -1.42 -7.17
CA MET A 181 9.65 -1.92 -6.58
C MET A 181 9.84 -3.12 -5.65
N ASP A 182 10.87 -3.95 -5.85
CA ASP A 182 11.17 -5.04 -4.93
C ASP A 182 11.74 -4.52 -3.61
N THR A 183 12.52 -3.44 -3.65
CA THR A 183 12.99 -2.73 -2.45
C THR A 183 11.84 -2.02 -1.73
N VAL A 184 10.90 -1.41 -2.46
CA VAL A 184 9.66 -0.86 -1.89
C VAL A 184 8.84 -1.96 -1.21
N THR A 185 8.72 -3.12 -1.84
CA THR A 185 8.05 -4.28 -1.25
C THR A 185 8.71 -4.71 0.06
N ALA A 186 10.03 -4.79 0.09
CA ALA A 186 10.80 -5.10 1.30
C ALA A 186 10.61 -4.03 2.38
N LEU A 187 10.69 -2.74 2.03
CA LEU A 187 10.66 -1.64 2.99
C LEU A 187 9.25 -1.37 3.53
N SER A 188 8.27 -1.17 2.65
CA SER A 188 6.93 -0.74 3.04
C SER A 188 5.88 -1.85 2.94
N GLY A 189 5.97 -2.75 1.97
CA GLY A 189 5.05 -3.87 1.83
C GLY A 189 5.16 -4.85 3.00
N SER A 190 6.39 -5.32 3.28
CA SER A 190 6.71 -6.21 4.40
C SER A 190 6.93 -5.47 5.72
N GLY A 191 7.25 -4.18 5.66
CA GLY A 191 7.62 -3.33 6.79
C GLY A 191 6.72 -3.40 8.01
N PRO A 192 5.40 -3.44 7.90
CA PRO A 192 4.51 -3.56 9.05
C PRO A 192 4.85 -4.74 9.95
N ALA A 193 5.24 -5.89 9.37
CA ALA A 193 5.64 -7.06 10.14
C ALA A 193 6.90 -6.84 11.00
N TYR A 194 7.82 -5.98 10.55
CA TYR A 194 9.02 -5.66 11.31
C TYR A 194 8.70 -4.85 12.57
N PHE A 195 7.77 -3.91 12.45
CA PHE A 195 7.29 -3.12 13.60
C PHE A 195 6.49 -4.00 14.56
N PHE A 196 5.66 -4.93 14.05
CA PHE A 196 4.94 -5.88 14.91
C PHE A 196 5.90 -6.77 15.68
N LEU A 197 6.93 -7.31 15.04
CA LEU A 197 7.96 -8.11 15.69
C LEU A 197 8.73 -7.30 16.75
N LEU A 198 9.08 -6.05 16.46
CA LEU A 198 9.76 -5.19 17.42
C LEU A 198 8.87 -4.91 18.64
N VAL A 199 7.58 -4.61 18.44
CA VAL A 199 6.63 -4.36 19.53
C VAL A 199 6.43 -5.63 20.37
N GLU A 200 6.31 -6.80 19.75
CA GLU A 200 6.23 -8.11 20.41
C GLU A 200 7.47 -8.35 21.30
N ALA A 201 8.67 -8.14 20.77
CA ALA A 201 9.91 -8.31 21.52
C ALA A 201 10.03 -7.33 22.70
N LEU A 202 9.59 -6.08 22.53
CA LEU A 202 9.56 -5.08 23.61
C LEU A 202 8.55 -5.48 24.70
N GLU A 203 7.36 -5.96 24.31
CA GLU A 203 6.35 -6.48 25.25
C GLU A 203 6.92 -7.63 26.08
N ASP A 204 7.52 -8.63 25.44
CA ASP A 204 8.07 -9.80 26.10
C ASP A 204 9.23 -9.44 27.06
N ALA A 205 10.12 -8.56 26.62
CA ALA A 205 11.21 -8.08 27.45
C ALA A 205 10.72 -7.32 28.70
N ALA A 206 9.68 -6.50 28.55
CA ALA A 206 9.08 -5.77 29.68
C ALA A 206 8.38 -6.72 30.68
N VAL A 207 7.71 -7.74 30.17
CA VAL A 207 7.10 -8.79 31.03
C VAL A 207 8.17 -9.56 31.80
N ALA A 208 9.29 -9.89 31.16
CA ALA A 208 10.42 -10.53 31.84
C ALA A 208 11.05 -9.68 32.95
N GLN A 209 10.85 -8.34 32.89
CA GLN A 209 11.24 -7.39 33.95
C GLN A 209 10.14 -7.18 35.01
N GLY A 210 9.03 -7.95 34.94
CA GLY A 210 7.97 -7.91 35.96
C GLY A 210 6.77 -7.02 35.62
N LEU A 211 6.72 -6.41 34.44
CA LEU A 211 5.55 -5.62 34.04
C LEU A 211 4.37 -6.57 33.68
N PRO A 212 3.14 -6.30 34.14
CA PRO A 212 1.98 -7.09 33.72
C PRO A 212 1.80 -7.07 32.19
N ARG A 213 1.46 -8.22 31.57
CA ARG A 213 1.35 -8.39 30.12
C ARG A 213 0.46 -7.34 29.44
N GLU A 214 -0.70 -7.06 29.99
CA GLU A 214 -1.64 -6.07 29.46
C GLU A 214 -1.04 -4.66 29.46
N THR A 215 -0.35 -4.29 30.54
CA THR A 215 0.33 -3.00 30.65
C THR A 215 1.49 -2.90 29.67
N ALA A 216 2.29 -3.96 29.53
CA ALA A 216 3.41 -4.01 28.58
C ALA A 216 2.91 -3.83 27.14
N ARG A 217 1.85 -4.55 26.76
CA ARG A 217 1.21 -4.46 25.44
C ARG A 217 0.69 -3.06 25.15
N LEU A 218 -0.07 -2.49 26.06
CA LEU A 218 -0.61 -1.12 25.93
C LEU A 218 0.51 -0.11 25.70
N LEU A 219 1.54 -0.13 26.54
CA LEU A 219 2.63 0.84 26.48
C LEU A 219 3.50 0.67 25.23
N ALA A 220 3.84 -0.56 24.86
CA ALA A 220 4.65 -0.83 23.66
C ALA A 220 3.91 -0.41 22.37
N SER A 221 2.64 -0.78 22.24
CA SER A 221 1.82 -0.41 21.10
C SER A 221 1.62 1.10 20.99
N GLN A 222 1.28 1.77 22.09
CA GLN A 222 1.08 3.23 22.11
C GLN A 222 2.38 3.99 21.85
N THR A 223 3.51 3.49 22.33
CA THR A 223 4.83 4.08 22.07
C THR A 223 5.19 3.97 20.58
N CYS A 224 4.94 2.81 19.97
CA CYS A 224 5.15 2.60 18.52
C CYS A 224 4.30 3.59 17.69
N LEU A 225 3.01 3.72 18.00
CA LEU A 225 2.12 4.67 17.34
C LEU A 225 2.61 6.10 17.49
N GLY A 226 2.96 6.52 18.70
CA GLY A 226 3.43 7.89 19.00
C GLY A 226 4.74 8.21 18.26
N ALA A 227 5.70 7.30 18.26
CA ALA A 227 6.96 7.46 17.54
C ALA A 227 6.72 7.54 16.01
N GLY A 228 5.85 6.69 15.46
CA GLY A 228 5.47 6.73 14.04
C GLY A 228 4.83 8.07 13.65
N ARG A 229 3.91 8.57 14.48
CA ARG A 229 3.31 9.90 14.27
C ARG A 229 4.35 11.02 14.30
N MET A 230 5.26 11.02 15.27
CA MET A 230 6.34 12.00 15.31
C MET A 230 7.22 11.98 14.07
N LEU A 231 7.55 10.80 13.53
CA LEU A 231 8.32 10.67 12.29
C LEU A 231 7.60 11.28 11.09
N VAL A 232 6.29 11.15 11.01
CA VAL A 232 5.49 11.61 9.86
C VAL A 232 5.11 13.09 9.98
N GLU A 233 4.78 13.56 11.20
CA GLU A 233 4.19 14.88 11.42
C GLU A 233 5.24 15.97 11.70
N SER A 234 6.40 15.62 12.26
CA SER A 234 7.42 16.62 12.63
C SER A 234 8.25 17.14 11.44
N GLY A 235 8.37 16.35 10.36
CA GLY A 235 9.27 16.64 9.25
C GLY A 235 10.77 16.52 9.58
N GLU A 236 11.11 16.13 10.82
CA GLU A 236 12.50 15.97 11.26
C GLU A 236 13.09 14.62 10.83
N ALA A 237 14.39 14.58 10.58
CA ALA A 237 15.08 13.32 10.30
C ALA A 237 15.02 12.37 11.51
N PRO A 238 14.88 11.04 11.29
CA PRO A 238 14.80 10.06 12.38
C PRO A 238 15.96 10.13 13.37
N ALA A 239 17.17 10.41 12.89
CA ALA A 239 18.35 10.59 13.74
C ALA A 239 18.18 11.74 14.73
N LYS A 240 17.58 12.86 14.27
CA LYS A 240 17.34 14.04 15.11
C LYS A 240 16.30 13.78 16.19
N LEU A 241 15.21 13.11 15.83
CA LEU A 241 14.20 12.72 16.81
C LEU A 241 14.78 11.78 17.86
N ARG A 242 15.63 10.82 17.47
CA ARG A 242 16.32 9.92 18.40
C ARG A 242 17.25 10.68 19.35
N GLU A 243 18.05 11.64 18.85
CA GLU A 243 18.91 12.48 19.68
C GLU A 243 18.13 13.25 20.75
N ARG A 244 16.98 13.82 20.40
CA ARG A 244 16.15 14.62 21.32
C ARG A 244 15.63 13.85 22.52
N VAL A 245 15.47 12.52 22.40
CA VAL A 245 14.99 11.65 23.47
C VAL A 245 16.13 10.88 24.15
N THR A 246 17.41 11.23 23.84
CA THR A 246 18.59 10.53 24.35
C THR A 246 19.45 11.47 25.18
N SER A 247 19.18 11.53 26.48
CA SER A 247 20.02 12.28 27.41
C SER A 247 21.33 11.53 27.71
N PRO A 248 22.47 12.23 27.86
CA PRO A 248 23.73 11.61 28.22
C PRO A 248 23.63 10.83 29.55
N GLY A 249 24.07 9.56 29.53
CA GLY A 249 24.01 8.67 30.70
C GLY A 249 22.59 8.18 31.08
N GLY A 250 21.57 8.53 30.29
CA GLY A 250 20.19 8.13 30.55
C GLY A 250 19.88 6.69 30.11
N THR A 251 18.67 6.23 30.44
CA THR A 251 18.17 4.89 30.09
C THR A 251 18.12 4.66 28.58
N THR A 252 17.71 5.69 27.82
CA THR A 252 17.70 5.63 26.35
C THR A 252 19.10 5.42 25.78
N ALA A 253 20.11 6.13 26.30
CA ALA A 253 21.49 5.97 25.86
C ALA A 253 22.00 4.55 26.13
N ALA A 254 21.71 3.98 27.30
CA ALA A 254 22.09 2.61 27.64
C ALA A 254 21.40 1.58 26.72
N ALA A 255 20.12 1.74 26.44
CA ALA A 255 19.39 0.84 25.53
C ALA A 255 19.92 0.92 24.10
N LEU A 256 20.18 2.12 23.57
CA LEU A 256 20.76 2.30 22.23
C LEU A 256 22.16 1.69 22.12
N ALA A 257 22.99 1.80 23.17
CA ALA A 257 24.30 1.16 23.21
C ALA A 257 24.19 -0.38 23.13
N ALA A 258 23.19 -0.98 23.79
CA ALA A 258 22.93 -2.41 23.70
C ALA A 258 22.48 -2.83 22.27
N PHE A 259 21.61 -2.05 21.62
CA PHE A 259 21.23 -2.29 20.23
C PHE A 259 22.44 -2.19 19.28
N ASP A 260 23.28 -1.19 19.45
CA ASP A 260 24.47 -1.00 18.60
C ASP A 260 25.49 -2.14 18.82
N ALA A 261 25.74 -2.57 20.07
CA ALA A 261 26.59 -3.70 20.39
C ALA A 261 26.02 -5.02 19.84
N GLY A 262 24.69 -5.18 19.79
CA GLY A 262 24.01 -6.31 19.18
C GLY A 262 23.98 -6.28 17.64
N GLY A 263 24.55 -5.29 16.99
CA GLY A 263 24.60 -5.21 15.52
C GLY A 263 23.25 -4.91 14.87
N PHE A 264 22.37 -4.18 15.53
CA PHE A 264 21.00 -3.90 15.07
C PHE A 264 20.95 -3.38 13.63
N ARG A 265 21.83 -2.43 13.26
CA ARG A 265 21.84 -1.86 11.91
C ARG A 265 22.19 -2.89 10.85
N GLN A 266 23.14 -3.77 11.12
CA GLN A 266 23.55 -4.86 10.24
C GLN A 266 22.43 -5.88 10.09
N LEU A 267 21.72 -6.20 11.17
CA LEU A 267 20.57 -7.10 11.14
C LEU A 267 19.44 -6.52 10.26
N VAL A 268 19.12 -5.24 10.42
CA VAL A 268 18.11 -4.57 9.60
C VAL A 268 18.51 -4.55 8.12
N ALA A 269 19.79 -4.25 7.82
CA ALA A 269 20.29 -4.29 6.45
C ALA A 269 20.15 -5.68 5.83
N SER A 270 20.53 -6.73 6.56
CA SER A 270 20.40 -8.13 6.13
C SER A 270 18.95 -8.54 5.91
N ALA A 271 18.02 -8.08 6.75
CA ALA A 271 16.60 -8.36 6.61
C ALA A 271 16.00 -7.73 5.34
N ILE A 272 16.30 -6.45 5.08
CA ILE A 272 15.87 -5.76 3.86
C ILE A 272 16.46 -6.44 2.62
N ASP A 273 17.73 -6.82 2.66
CA ASP A 273 18.40 -7.53 1.56
C ASP A 273 17.74 -8.88 1.26
N ALA A 274 17.44 -9.66 2.29
CA ALA A 274 16.75 -10.94 2.15
C ALA A 274 15.34 -10.77 1.54
N ALA A 275 14.58 -9.79 2.01
CA ALA A 275 13.24 -9.50 1.51
C ALA A 275 13.27 -9.00 0.06
N THR A 276 14.21 -8.10 -0.29
CA THR A 276 14.39 -7.59 -1.66
C THR A 276 14.78 -8.70 -2.63
N ARG A 277 15.73 -9.56 -2.25
CA ARG A 277 16.12 -10.73 -3.05
C ARG A 277 14.94 -11.66 -3.27
N ARG A 278 14.14 -11.91 -2.24
CA ARG A 278 12.93 -12.74 -2.37
C ARG A 278 11.89 -12.09 -3.28
N GLY A 279 11.73 -10.78 -3.22
CA GLY A 279 10.88 -10.01 -4.13
C GLY A 279 11.27 -10.23 -5.60
N ARG A 280 12.56 -10.10 -5.91
CA ARG A 280 13.11 -10.36 -7.26
C ARG A 280 12.85 -11.78 -7.75
N GLU A 281 13.04 -12.79 -6.89
CA GLU A 281 12.74 -14.18 -7.22
C GLU A 281 11.26 -14.41 -7.56
N LEU A 282 10.36 -13.76 -6.81
CA LEU A 282 8.92 -13.85 -7.06
C LEU A 282 8.53 -13.13 -8.35
N SER A 283 9.09 -11.95 -8.61
CA SER A 283 8.88 -11.19 -9.84
C SER A 283 9.37 -11.95 -11.08
N ALA A 284 10.47 -12.69 -10.97
CA ALA A 284 10.99 -13.52 -12.06
C ALA A 284 10.12 -14.78 -12.31
N ARG A 285 9.45 -15.32 -11.28
CA ARG A 285 8.59 -16.51 -11.43
C ARG A 285 7.18 -16.17 -11.92
N GLY A 286 6.72 -14.95 -11.77
CA GLY A 286 5.46 -14.48 -12.31
C GLY A 286 5.50 -14.26 -13.84
N ALA A 287 6.65 -14.55 -14.45
CA ALA A 287 6.87 -14.48 -15.89
C ALA A 287 6.41 -15.76 -16.59
#